data_7d3002031f2fd61e55647518e12e371a
#
_entry.id   7d3002031f2fd61e55647518e12e371a
#
_cell.length_a   1.000
_cell.length_b   1.000
_cell.length_c   1.000
_cell.angle_alpha   90.00
_cell.angle_beta   90.00
_cell.angle_gamma   90.00
#
_symmetry.space_group_name_H-M   'P 1'
#
loop_
_entity.id
_entity.type
_entity.pdbx_description
1 polymer ?
#
loop_
_entity_poly.entity_id
_entity_poly.type
_entity_poly.pdbx_seq_one_letter_code
_entity_poly.pdbx_strand_id
1 'polypeptide(L)' 'MTTNLTALAAKATAAFNALPAETQRKMRREQAISFVFGNLSLSNPAITREMVAAAYDEVRS' A
#
# COMPACT_ATOMS: atom_id res chain seq x y z
N MET A 1 6.57 30.30 7.81
CA MET A 1 6.10 29.37 8.46
C MET A 1 6.31 28.10 7.86
N THR A 2 6.41 27.23 8.45
CA THR A 2 6.79 26.04 7.92
C THR A 2 5.74 25.08 8.09
N THR A 3 5.33 24.56 7.04
CA THR A 3 4.56 23.41 7.20
C THR A 3 5.45 22.38 7.73
N ASN A 4 5.10 21.92 8.80
CA ASN A 4 5.91 20.96 9.43
C ASN A 4 5.55 19.60 8.88
N LEU A 5 6.30 19.16 7.89
CA LEU A 5 6.08 17.86 7.28
C LEU A 5 6.25 16.74 8.30
N THR A 6 7.14 16.94 9.26
CA THR A 6 7.34 15.96 10.30
C THR A 6 6.10 15.82 11.18
N ALA A 7 5.47 16.94 11.53
CA ALA A 7 4.25 16.88 12.32
C ALA A 7 3.11 16.26 11.55
N LEU A 8 3.03 16.55 10.25
CA LEU A 8 2.00 15.98 9.40
C LEU A 8 2.21 14.47 9.29
N ALA A 9 3.44 14.03 9.08
CA ALA A 9 3.75 12.62 9.01
C ALA A 9 3.46 11.91 10.33
N ALA A 10 3.74 12.56 11.45
CA ALA A 10 3.45 11.99 12.76
C ALA A 10 1.96 11.83 12.97
N LYS A 11 1.17 12.81 12.54
CA LYS A 11 -0.28 12.71 12.63
C LYS A 11 -0.83 11.59 11.77
N ALA A 12 -0.31 11.46 10.55
CA ALA A 12 -0.74 10.41 9.65
C ALA A 12 -0.39 9.04 10.23
N THR A 13 0.80 8.90 10.80
CA THR A 13 1.23 7.66 11.43
C THR A 13 0.35 7.32 12.62
N ALA A 14 0.06 8.31 13.46
CA ALA A 14 -0.78 8.08 14.62
C ALA A 14 -2.19 7.68 14.20
N ALA A 15 -2.73 8.33 13.17
CA ALA A 15 -4.05 7.99 12.67
C ALA A 15 -4.08 6.56 12.14
N PHE A 16 -3.03 6.17 11.39
CA PHE A 16 -2.94 4.82 10.86
C PHE A 16 -2.85 3.80 12.00
N ASN A 17 -2.02 4.08 13.01
CA ASN A 17 -1.85 3.18 14.14
C ASN A 17 -3.10 3.05 15.00
N ALA A 18 -3.98 4.03 14.93
CA ALA A 18 -5.25 3.96 15.67
C ALA A 18 -6.28 3.09 14.98
N LEU A 19 -6.05 2.72 13.72
CA LEU A 19 -6.98 1.85 13.01
C LEU A 19 -6.89 0.42 13.53
N PRO A 20 -7.97 -0.37 13.39
CA PRO A 20 -7.91 -1.78 13.74
C PRO A 20 -6.83 -2.50 12.94
N ALA A 21 -6.24 -3.52 13.53
CA ALA A 21 -5.16 -4.25 12.87
C ALA A 21 -5.57 -4.81 11.52
N GLU A 22 -6.81 -5.26 11.40
CA GLU A 22 -7.31 -5.78 10.15
C GLU A 22 -7.35 -4.72 9.07
N THR A 23 -7.78 -3.51 9.43
CA THR A 23 -7.81 -2.40 8.50
C THR A 23 -6.39 -2.02 8.08
N GLN A 24 -5.47 -2.01 9.02
CA GLN A 24 -4.06 -1.71 8.71
C GLN A 24 -3.50 -2.71 7.72
N ARG A 25 -3.78 -3.99 7.92
CA ARG A 25 -3.31 -5.03 7.00
C ARG A 25 -3.88 -4.86 5.61
N LYS A 26 -5.15 -4.50 5.53
CA LYS A 26 -5.78 -4.24 4.24
C LYS A 26 -5.13 -3.07 3.51
N MET A 27 -4.86 -2.00 4.24
CA MET A 27 -4.23 -0.83 3.66
C MET A 27 -2.82 -1.13 3.18
N ARG A 28 -2.06 -1.88 3.95
CA ARG A 28 -0.71 -2.27 3.55
C ARG A 28 -0.73 -3.18 2.33
N ARG A 29 -1.68 -4.09 2.30
CA ARG A 29 -1.85 -4.97 1.16
C ARG A 29 -2.15 -4.17 -0.11
N GLU A 30 -3.08 -3.23 -0.01
CA GLU A 30 -3.45 -2.40 -1.15
C GLU A 30 -2.28 -1.55 -1.63
N GLN A 31 -1.50 -1.00 -0.71
CA GLN A 31 -0.33 -0.22 -1.06
C GLN A 31 0.71 -1.08 -1.77
N ALA A 32 0.96 -2.27 -1.25
CA ALA A 32 1.94 -3.16 -1.85
C ALA A 32 1.51 -3.59 -3.25
N ILE A 33 0.24 -3.94 -3.41
CA ILE A 33 -0.29 -4.34 -4.70
C ILE A 33 -0.21 -3.19 -5.70
N SER A 34 -0.60 -1.99 -5.26
CA SER A 34 -0.55 -0.81 -6.14
C SER A 34 0.87 -0.50 -6.58
N PHE A 35 1.82 -0.61 -5.67
CA PHE A 35 3.21 -0.34 -5.97
C PHE A 35 3.75 -1.33 -7.01
N VAL A 36 3.53 -2.61 -6.77
CA VAL A 36 4.01 -3.65 -7.67
C VAL A 36 3.30 -3.55 -9.03
N PHE A 37 1.99 -3.35 -9.00
CA PHE A 37 1.24 -3.21 -10.23
C PHE A 37 1.74 -2.03 -11.06
N GLY A 38 1.97 -0.89 -10.42
CA GLY A 38 2.49 0.27 -11.12
C GLY A 38 3.82 0.00 -11.80
N ASN A 39 4.72 -0.70 -11.11
CA ASN A 39 6.02 -1.02 -11.69
C ASN A 39 5.95 -2.03 -12.82
N LEU A 40 5.18 -3.09 -12.62
CA LEU A 40 5.08 -4.14 -13.62
C LEU A 40 4.30 -3.72 -14.86
N SER A 41 3.27 -2.91 -14.69
CA SER A 41 2.45 -2.50 -15.81
C SER A 41 3.19 -1.58 -16.77
N LEU A 42 4.22 -0.90 -16.30
CA LEU A 42 5.06 -0.09 -17.18
C LEU A 42 5.83 -0.96 -18.18
N SER A 43 6.23 -2.16 -17.74
CA SER A 43 6.98 -3.07 -18.59
C SER A 43 6.07 -4.02 -19.35
N ASN A 44 4.91 -4.32 -18.81
CA ASN A 44 4.00 -5.30 -19.39
C ASN A 44 2.56 -4.88 -19.20
N PRO A 45 1.96 -4.24 -20.21
CA PRO A 45 0.57 -3.78 -20.10
C PRO A 45 -0.46 -4.90 -19.99
N ALA A 46 -0.06 -6.14 -20.21
CA ALA A 46 -0.97 -7.28 -20.03
C ALA A 46 -1.15 -7.66 -18.57
N ILE A 47 -0.31 -7.14 -17.69
CA ILE A 47 -0.44 -7.39 -16.26
C ILE A 47 -1.66 -6.66 -15.72
N THR A 48 -2.51 -7.37 -14.98
CA THR A 48 -3.68 -6.77 -14.35
C THR A 48 -3.46 -6.69 -12.84
N ARG A 49 -4.22 -5.81 -12.21
CA ARG A 49 -4.18 -5.67 -10.76
C ARG A 49 -4.56 -6.97 -10.07
N GLU A 50 -5.51 -7.71 -10.65
CA GLU A 50 -5.92 -9.00 -10.11
C GLU A 50 -4.80 -10.01 -10.11
N MET A 51 -3.98 -10.00 -11.15
CA MET A 51 -2.83 -10.89 -11.23
C MET A 51 -1.82 -10.58 -10.13
N VAL A 52 -1.58 -9.30 -9.91
CA VAL A 52 -0.65 -8.89 -8.85
C VAL A 52 -1.20 -9.26 -7.49
N ALA A 53 -2.48 -9.04 -7.26
CA ALA A 53 -3.11 -9.38 -5.98
C ALA A 53 -3.03 -10.88 -5.71
N ALA A 54 -3.30 -11.69 -6.71
CA ALA A 54 -3.23 -13.14 -6.56
C ALA A 54 -1.81 -13.60 -6.22
N ALA A 55 -0.82 -13.03 -6.90
CA ALA A 55 0.58 -13.38 -6.63
C ALA A 55 0.99 -12.93 -5.24
N TYR A 56 0.54 -11.75 -4.82
CA TYR A 56 0.83 -11.24 -3.49
C TYR A 56 0.29 -12.17 -2.41
N ASP A 57 -0.96 -12.59 -2.56
CA ASP A 57 -1.59 -13.46 -1.58
C ASP A 57 -0.93 -14.85 -1.55
N GLU A 58 -0.50 -15.34 -2.71
CA GLU A 58 0.19 -16.62 -2.79
C GLU A 58 1.54 -16.58 -2.07
N VAL A 59 2.29 -15.53 -2.26
CA VAL A 59 3.60 -15.39 -1.63
C VAL A 59 3.46 -15.28 -0.11
N ARG A 60 2.37 -14.65 0.33
CA ARG A 60 2.16 -14.45 1.76
C ARG A 60 1.56 -15.65 2.48
N SER A 61 0.97 -16.56 1.78
CA SER A 61 0.36 -17.75 2.42
C SER A 61 1.39 -18.89 2.70
#